data_83c021a9c3d0b9ae1bd96a55f75da3db
#
_entry.id   83c021a9c3d0b9ae1bd96a55f75da3db
#
_cell.length_a   1.000
_cell.length_b   1.000
_cell.length_c   1.000
_cell.angle_alpha   90.00
_cell.angle_beta   90.00
_cell.angle_gamma   90.00
#
_symmetry.space_group_name_H-M   'P 1'
#
loop_
_entity.id
_entity.type
_entity.pdbx_description
1 polymer ?
#
loop_
_entity_poly.entity_id
_entity_poly.type
_entity_poly.pdbx_seq_one_letter_code
_entity_poly.pdbx_strand_id
1 'polypeptide(L)'
;MNLKKYCVIFIFVGTVLTMMGVPAKMLSISKPLLGNDSANVDKENPESVVDEVLWVVGDEPILKSDLEIMRLQSEADGKKWKKNPNCEILEQLAVQKLFLHQAALDSISVTEAEVMQSVEQQITAWISFPQIGSKEKLEEYQHKSIAQIRQDLHDDFKNRLLIERMQEKLVGDVKVSPAEVREYFKKLPTDSIPLIPTNVEVQILTQTPKIEPEEIERIKDQLRNYTDRVTKGETSFETLARLYSEDTESARRGGELGYMGRGMLDPTFAAAAFNLTDPKKISKIVESEFGYHIIQLIDRRGDKINCRHILLKPKVSDAAINAAMHRLDSISNDIKAGKFTFDDATSYLSDDKDTKNNHGLMMNVRGATRTSHFAMKELPSEVAHIVDTMKVGEISAPFTMKNSREQEVCAIIKLKSRIDEHRATITEDLQPMKDIVVAKKRQEVIRNWIEKKIKETYVKMAPEYRDCDFEYEGWVR
;
A
#
# COMPACT_ATOMS: atom_id res chain seq x y z
N MET A 1 39.96 -1.19 16.29
CA MET A 1 39.05 -0.09 16.71
C MET A 1 37.70 -0.34 16.02
N ASN A 2 36.67 -0.61 16.80
CA ASN A 2 35.48 -1.38 16.41
C ASN A 2 34.61 -0.76 15.31
N LEU A 3 34.61 -1.39 14.12
CA LEU A 3 33.78 -1.04 12.94
C LEU A 3 32.32 -1.53 13.04
N LYS A 4 31.90 -2.11 14.18
CA LYS A 4 30.57 -2.71 14.36
C LYS A 4 29.45 -1.73 14.76
N LYS A 5 29.75 -0.44 14.95
CA LYS A 5 28.76 0.54 15.47
C LYS A 5 27.94 1.29 14.39
N TYR A 6 28.21 1.13 13.11
CA TYR A 6 27.58 1.96 12.07
C TYR A 6 26.51 1.27 11.21
N CYS A 7 26.25 -0.01 11.43
CA CYS A 7 25.25 -0.76 10.62
C CYS A 7 23.82 -0.78 11.21
N VAL A 8 23.57 0.01 12.28
CA VAL A 8 22.37 -0.15 13.13
C VAL A 8 21.29 0.95 12.95
N ILE A 9 21.56 2.00 12.16
CA ILE A 9 20.71 3.21 12.16
C ILE A 9 19.58 3.17 11.10
N PHE A 10 19.49 2.14 10.25
CA PHE A 10 18.50 2.11 9.16
C PHE A 10 17.08 1.70 9.56
N ILE A 11 16.81 1.40 10.84
CA ILE A 11 15.55 0.74 11.27
C ILE A 11 14.49 1.71 11.81
N PHE A 12 14.84 2.92 12.26
CA PHE A 12 13.90 3.73 13.05
C PHE A 12 12.94 4.65 12.25
N VAL A 13 13.27 5.04 11.01
CA VAL A 13 12.33 5.82 10.16
C VAL A 13 11.48 4.92 9.27
N GLY A 14 11.95 3.70 8.99
CA GLY A 14 11.20 2.70 8.20
C GLY A 14 10.08 1.99 8.95
N THR A 15 10.13 1.93 10.29
CA THR A 15 9.14 1.18 11.08
C THR A 15 7.81 1.90 11.30
N VAL A 16 7.76 3.21 11.16
CA VAL A 16 6.48 3.95 11.21
C VAL A 16 5.71 3.80 9.89
N LEU A 17 6.40 3.54 8.76
CA LEU A 17 5.77 3.38 7.45
C LEU A 17 5.42 1.92 7.10
N THR A 18 5.95 0.93 7.84
CA THR A 18 5.74 -0.51 7.55
C THR A 18 4.68 -1.19 8.39
N MET A 19 3.89 -0.46 9.19
CA MET A 19 2.69 -1.04 9.84
C MET A 19 1.52 -1.29 8.86
N MET A 20 1.73 -1.20 7.54
CA MET A 20 0.74 -1.63 6.55
C MET A 20 0.73 -3.14 6.26
N GLY A 21 1.67 -3.90 6.81
CA GLY A 21 1.69 -5.35 6.69
C GLY A 21 1.40 -6.00 8.03
N VAL A 22 0.13 -6.11 8.43
CA VAL A 22 -0.27 -6.94 9.56
C VAL A 22 -0.19 -8.40 9.13
N PRO A 23 0.77 -9.22 9.63
CA PRO A 23 0.75 -10.64 9.36
C PRO A 23 -0.48 -11.29 9.99
N ALA A 24 -1.00 -12.31 9.33
CA ALA A 24 -2.23 -13.03 9.68
C ALA A 24 -2.30 -13.61 11.11
N LYS A 25 -1.26 -13.46 11.91
CA LYS A 25 -1.20 -13.92 13.32
C LYS A 25 -1.65 -12.88 14.34
N MET A 26 -1.82 -11.63 13.98
CA MET A 26 -2.22 -10.57 14.91
C MET A 26 -3.65 -10.64 15.43
N LEU A 27 -4.42 -11.52 14.92
CA LEU A 27 -5.84 -11.58 15.12
C LEU A 27 -6.27 -12.46 16.32
N SER A 28 -5.36 -13.03 17.09
CA SER A 28 -5.71 -13.94 18.18
C SER A 28 -5.66 -13.32 19.59
N ILE A 29 -5.55 -11.99 19.71
CA ILE A 29 -5.40 -11.33 21.02
C ILE A 29 -6.70 -10.70 21.51
N SER A 30 -7.81 -11.35 21.32
CA SER A 30 -9.03 -11.04 22.05
C SER A 30 -9.58 -12.28 22.77
N LYS A 31 -8.75 -12.93 23.58
CA LYS A 31 -9.31 -13.67 24.70
C LYS A 31 -9.50 -12.69 25.85
N PRO A 32 -10.70 -12.53 26.39
CA PRO A 32 -10.86 -11.85 27.67
C PRO A 32 -10.07 -12.66 28.69
N LEU A 33 -9.19 -12.00 29.42
CA LEU A 33 -8.64 -12.48 30.67
C LEU A 33 -9.78 -12.47 31.75
N LEU A 34 -10.80 -13.29 31.51
CA LEU A 34 -11.78 -13.68 32.49
C LEU A 34 -11.81 -15.19 32.46
N GLY A 35 -10.87 -15.79 33.21
CA GLY A 35 -10.98 -17.18 33.61
C GLY A 35 -12.26 -17.37 34.41
N ASN A 36 -13.17 -18.20 33.89
CA ASN A 36 -14.19 -18.85 34.67
C ASN A 36 -13.50 -19.94 35.54
N ASP A 37 -12.96 -19.55 36.67
CA ASP A 37 -12.82 -20.43 37.80
C ASP A 37 -13.75 -19.95 38.91
N SER A 38 -14.92 -20.57 38.93
CA SER A 38 -15.85 -20.50 40.02
C SER A 38 -15.31 -21.32 41.21
N ALA A 39 -14.55 -20.67 42.07
CA ALA A 39 -14.44 -21.07 43.49
C ALA A 39 -13.78 -19.95 44.30
N ASN A 40 -14.49 -19.47 45.29
CA ASN A 40 -14.14 -18.55 46.38
C ASN A 40 -14.31 -17.05 46.07
N VAL A 41 -15.52 -16.61 46.35
CA VAL A 41 -15.81 -15.22 46.70
C VAL A 41 -15.17 -14.97 48.09
N ASP A 42 -13.94 -14.48 48.09
CA ASP A 42 -13.36 -13.80 49.23
C ASP A 42 -13.52 -12.30 49.07
N LYS A 43 -14.00 -11.69 50.11
CA LYS A 43 -14.40 -10.32 50.37
C LYS A 43 -13.64 -9.26 49.55
N GLU A 44 -14.41 -8.36 49.01
CA GLU A 44 -14.03 -7.09 48.40
C GLU A 44 -12.83 -6.44 49.10
N ASN A 45 -11.70 -6.40 48.39
CA ASN A 45 -10.60 -5.51 48.70
C ASN A 45 -10.84 -4.21 47.94
N PRO A 46 -11.06 -3.04 48.55
CA PRO A 46 -11.41 -1.81 47.89
C PRO A 46 -10.24 -1.15 47.08
N GLU A 47 -9.11 -1.82 46.95
CA GLU A 47 -7.93 -1.36 46.20
C GLU A 47 -7.60 -2.29 45.02
N SER A 48 -8.57 -2.61 44.16
CA SER A 48 -8.21 -3.20 42.87
C SER A 48 -7.65 -2.09 41.95
N VAL A 49 -6.33 -2.04 41.79
CA VAL A 49 -5.66 -1.19 40.78
C VAL A 49 -6.14 -1.66 39.41
N VAL A 50 -6.92 -0.83 38.76
CA VAL A 50 -7.51 -1.15 37.45
C VAL A 50 -6.43 -1.19 36.35
N ASP A 51 -5.41 -0.33 36.46
CA ASP A 51 -4.19 -0.32 35.63
C ASP A 51 -3.07 0.42 36.35
N GLU A 52 -1.82 0.14 35.99
CA GLU A 52 -0.64 0.71 36.65
C GLU A 52 0.05 1.72 35.74
N VAL A 53 0.35 2.93 36.27
CA VAL A 53 1.12 3.93 35.53
C VAL A 53 2.61 3.62 35.67
N LEU A 54 3.23 3.17 34.58
CA LEU A 54 4.66 2.84 34.55
C LEU A 54 5.53 4.06 34.30
N TRP A 55 5.03 5.01 33.52
CA TRP A 55 5.79 6.20 33.14
C TRP A 55 4.86 7.38 32.89
N VAL A 56 5.32 8.60 33.13
CA VAL A 56 4.62 9.85 32.79
C VAL A 56 5.60 10.75 32.05
N VAL A 57 5.18 11.24 30.88
CA VAL A 57 5.96 12.16 30.06
C VAL A 57 5.11 13.41 29.79
N GLY A 58 5.48 14.53 30.39
CA GLY A 58 4.61 15.71 30.44
C GLY A 58 3.31 15.39 31.17
N ASP A 59 2.19 15.51 30.48
CA ASP A 59 0.84 15.19 30.98
C ASP A 59 0.35 13.80 30.48
N GLU A 60 1.20 13.06 29.75
CA GLU A 60 0.85 11.82 29.08
C GLU A 60 1.31 10.60 29.92
N PRO A 61 0.39 9.81 30.48
CA PRO A 61 0.74 8.58 31.16
C PRO A 61 1.01 7.45 30.16
N ILE A 62 1.87 6.51 30.56
CA ILE A 62 2.08 5.22 29.93
C ILE A 62 1.66 4.15 30.93
N LEU A 63 0.70 3.34 30.52
CA LEU A 63 0.10 2.32 31.35
C LEU A 63 0.78 0.97 31.16
N LYS A 64 0.61 0.08 32.11
CA LYS A 64 1.09 -1.31 32.01
C LYS A 64 0.39 -2.06 30.88
N SER A 65 -0.89 -1.77 30.67
CA SER A 65 -1.66 -2.31 29.53
C SER A 65 -1.06 -1.89 28.18
N ASP A 66 -0.58 -0.64 28.03
CA ASP A 66 0.06 -0.17 26.80
C ASP A 66 1.32 -0.98 26.48
N LEU A 67 2.15 -1.23 27.52
CA LEU A 67 3.35 -2.04 27.39
C LEU A 67 3.01 -3.47 26.94
N GLU A 68 2.03 -4.13 27.59
CA GLU A 68 1.65 -5.51 27.29
C GLU A 68 1.04 -5.63 25.89
N ILE A 69 0.17 -4.70 25.47
CA ILE A 69 -0.40 -4.68 24.13
C ILE A 69 0.73 -4.58 23.09
N MET A 70 1.66 -3.64 23.27
CA MET A 70 2.75 -3.43 22.30
C MET A 70 3.75 -4.59 22.29
N ARG A 71 3.95 -5.25 23.43
CA ARG A 71 4.76 -6.47 23.54
C ARG A 71 4.14 -7.62 22.75
N LEU A 72 2.86 -7.89 22.98
CA LEU A 72 2.12 -8.94 22.28
C LEU A 72 2.06 -8.70 20.76
N GLN A 73 1.86 -7.46 20.34
CA GLN A 73 1.90 -7.08 18.93
C GLN A 73 3.28 -7.36 18.32
N SER A 74 4.34 -6.94 19.00
CA SER A 74 5.71 -7.14 18.53
C SER A 74 6.10 -8.62 18.45
N GLU A 75 5.63 -9.45 19.36
CA GLU A 75 5.82 -10.90 19.35
C GLU A 75 5.08 -11.54 18.16
N ALA A 76 3.84 -11.10 17.90
CA ALA A 76 3.05 -11.57 16.76
C ALA A 76 3.70 -11.22 15.41
N ASP A 77 4.35 -10.03 15.31
CA ASP A 77 5.11 -9.59 14.15
C ASP A 77 6.48 -10.29 14.01
N GLY A 78 6.86 -11.11 14.99
CA GLY A 78 8.16 -11.77 14.98
C GLY A 78 9.33 -10.80 15.15
N LYS A 79 9.11 -9.62 15.76
CA LYS A 79 10.15 -8.61 15.96
C LYS A 79 11.23 -9.14 16.92
N LYS A 80 12.47 -9.08 16.50
CA LYS A 80 13.63 -9.41 17.33
C LYS A 80 14.14 -8.15 18.01
N TRP A 81 14.14 -8.15 19.32
CA TRP A 81 14.65 -7.08 20.15
C TRP A 81 16.17 -7.22 20.35
N LYS A 82 16.86 -6.10 20.48
CA LYS A 82 18.32 -6.09 20.71
C LYS A 82 18.67 -6.09 22.18
N LYS A 83 17.80 -5.47 22.98
CA LYS A 83 17.93 -5.33 24.42
C LYS A 83 16.70 -5.93 25.11
N ASN A 84 16.45 -5.59 26.38
CA ASN A 84 15.24 -5.98 27.09
C ASN A 84 14.00 -5.42 26.36
N PRO A 85 13.07 -6.26 25.89
CA PRO A 85 11.90 -5.82 25.15
C PRO A 85 11.07 -4.75 25.89
N ASN A 86 10.87 -4.92 27.19
CA ASN A 86 10.08 -3.99 27.98
C ASN A 86 10.73 -2.61 28.04
N CYS A 87 12.06 -2.54 28.16
CA CYS A 87 12.79 -1.27 28.15
C CYS A 87 12.69 -0.56 26.78
N GLU A 88 12.88 -1.31 25.68
CA GLU A 88 12.80 -0.73 24.33
C GLU A 88 11.37 -0.29 23.97
N ILE A 89 10.35 -1.04 24.39
CA ILE A 89 8.93 -0.70 24.17
C ILE A 89 8.55 0.54 24.98
N LEU A 90 8.91 0.58 26.26
CA LEU A 90 8.61 1.73 27.11
C LEU A 90 9.27 3.00 26.60
N GLU A 91 10.51 2.94 26.13
CA GLU A 91 11.18 4.10 25.52
C GLU A 91 10.48 4.55 24.23
N GLN A 92 10.03 3.61 23.39
CA GLN A 92 9.26 3.93 22.19
C GLN A 92 7.94 4.64 22.53
N LEU A 93 7.22 4.14 23.53
CA LEU A 93 5.99 4.77 24.03
C LEU A 93 6.29 6.16 24.62
N ALA A 94 7.36 6.29 25.40
CA ALA A 94 7.76 7.59 25.99
C ALA A 94 8.10 8.63 24.91
N VAL A 95 8.80 8.24 23.84
CA VAL A 95 9.08 9.10 22.68
C VAL A 95 7.79 9.51 21.97
N GLN A 96 6.83 8.59 21.79
CA GLN A 96 5.52 8.94 21.21
C GLN A 96 4.76 9.95 22.08
N LYS A 97 4.72 9.74 23.40
CA LYS A 97 4.10 10.66 24.35
C LYS A 97 4.79 12.04 24.34
N LEU A 98 6.11 12.08 24.17
CA LEU A 98 6.86 13.34 24.04
C LEU A 98 6.42 14.14 22.79
N PHE A 99 6.21 13.46 21.65
CA PHE A 99 5.68 14.09 20.44
C PHE A 99 4.24 14.59 20.63
N LEU A 100 3.37 13.79 21.26
CA LEU A 100 1.97 14.18 21.52
C LEU A 100 1.89 15.39 22.46
N HIS A 101 2.63 15.37 23.55
CA HIS A 101 2.72 16.50 24.47
C HIS A 101 3.17 17.78 23.74
N GLN A 102 4.22 17.70 22.92
CA GLN A 102 4.68 18.86 22.16
C GLN A 102 3.67 19.28 21.07
N ALA A 103 3.01 18.33 20.41
CA ALA A 103 1.97 18.65 19.43
C ALA A 103 0.82 19.45 20.06
N ALA A 104 0.43 19.10 21.29
CA ALA A 104 -0.56 19.87 22.05
C ALA A 104 -0.07 21.28 22.38
N LEU A 105 1.17 21.43 22.86
CA LEU A 105 1.78 22.74 23.14
C LEU A 105 1.88 23.61 21.87
N ASP A 106 2.21 23.01 20.75
CA ASP A 106 2.36 23.70 19.46
C ASP A 106 1.03 23.90 18.72
N SER A 107 -0.10 23.52 19.33
CA SER A 107 -1.46 23.59 18.74
C SER A 107 -1.57 22.88 17.38
N ILE A 108 -0.86 21.78 17.21
CA ILE A 108 -0.97 20.93 16.02
C ILE A 108 -2.30 20.18 16.10
N SER A 109 -3.08 20.25 15.02
CA SER A 109 -4.38 19.59 14.95
C SER A 109 -4.52 18.75 13.69
N VAL A 110 -5.34 17.72 13.76
CA VAL A 110 -5.79 16.90 12.65
C VAL A 110 -7.31 16.97 12.56
N THR A 111 -7.86 16.92 11.37
CA THR A 111 -9.30 16.98 11.17
C THR A 111 -9.93 15.61 11.38
N GLU A 112 -11.17 15.58 11.86
CA GLU A 112 -11.96 14.35 12.01
C GLU A 112 -12.06 13.56 10.70
N ALA A 113 -12.17 14.27 9.57
CA ALA A 113 -12.23 13.65 8.25
C ALA A 113 -10.95 12.87 7.90
N GLU A 114 -9.77 13.40 8.23
CA GLU A 114 -8.48 12.73 8.01
C GLU A 114 -8.34 11.49 8.89
N VAL A 115 -8.73 11.59 10.16
CA VAL A 115 -8.72 10.44 11.10
C VAL A 115 -9.64 9.35 10.58
N MET A 116 -10.90 9.68 10.26
CA MET A 116 -11.87 8.70 9.77
C MET A 116 -11.48 8.11 8.42
N GLN A 117 -10.84 8.87 7.54
CA GLN A 117 -10.30 8.34 6.30
C GLN A 117 -9.25 7.26 6.56
N SER A 118 -8.32 7.50 7.49
CA SER A 118 -7.28 6.54 7.85
C SER A 118 -7.86 5.28 8.51
N VAL A 119 -8.85 5.44 9.40
CA VAL A 119 -9.58 4.33 10.02
C VAL A 119 -10.31 3.47 8.98
N GLU A 120 -11.04 4.08 8.04
CA GLU A 120 -11.75 3.34 6.99
C GLU A 120 -10.79 2.63 6.03
N GLN A 121 -9.64 3.23 5.72
CA GLN A 121 -8.58 2.57 4.95
C GLN A 121 -8.07 1.32 5.66
N GLN A 122 -7.83 1.39 6.98
CA GLN A 122 -7.38 0.25 7.76
C GLN A 122 -8.43 -0.87 7.83
N ILE A 123 -9.70 -0.53 8.07
CA ILE A 123 -10.82 -1.50 8.07
C ILE A 123 -10.94 -2.17 6.70
N THR A 124 -10.85 -1.38 5.63
CA THR A 124 -10.88 -1.90 4.26
C THR A 124 -9.71 -2.84 3.97
N ALA A 125 -8.51 -2.48 4.43
CA ALA A 125 -7.33 -3.33 4.31
C ALA A 125 -7.52 -4.68 5.05
N TRP A 126 -8.07 -4.67 6.27
CA TRP A 126 -8.37 -5.90 6.99
C TRP A 126 -9.41 -6.78 6.28
N ILE A 127 -10.48 -6.16 5.77
CA ILE A 127 -11.51 -6.89 5.01
C ILE A 127 -10.93 -7.52 3.74
N SER A 128 -9.91 -6.90 3.12
CA SER A 128 -9.28 -7.43 1.91
C SER A 128 -8.42 -8.68 2.14
N PHE A 129 -8.08 -9.03 3.39
CA PHE A 129 -7.38 -10.28 3.66
C PHE A 129 -8.26 -11.51 3.31
N PRO A 130 -7.70 -12.53 2.62
CA PRO A 130 -8.46 -13.71 2.16
C PRO A 130 -9.23 -14.44 3.26
N GLN A 131 -8.69 -14.45 4.48
CA GLN A 131 -9.31 -15.12 5.63
C GLN A 131 -10.47 -14.34 6.25
N ILE A 132 -10.58 -13.04 5.98
CA ILE A 132 -11.66 -12.18 6.48
C ILE A 132 -12.72 -12.01 5.38
N GLY A 133 -12.41 -11.31 4.32
CA GLY A 133 -13.21 -11.20 3.11
C GLY A 133 -14.54 -10.45 3.23
N SER A 134 -15.05 -10.14 4.45
CA SER A 134 -16.28 -9.37 4.63
C SER A 134 -16.30 -8.63 5.97
N LYS A 135 -17.22 -7.65 6.12
CA LYS A 135 -17.41 -6.91 7.37
C LYS A 135 -17.91 -7.80 8.50
N GLU A 136 -18.87 -8.67 8.19
CA GLU A 136 -19.47 -9.59 9.15
C GLU A 136 -18.41 -10.54 9.73
N LYS A 137 -17.54 -11.06 8.87
CA LYS A 137 -16.40 -11.89 9.33
C LYS A 137 -15.38 -11.10 10.12
N LEU A 138 -15.16 -9.82 9.80
CA LEU A 138 -14.30 -8.97 10.62
C LEU A 138 -14.89 -8.74 11.99
N GLU A 139 -16.22 -8.51 12.09
CA GLU A 139 -16.94 -8.37 13.36
C GLU A 139 -16.88 -9.67 14.18
N GLU A 140 -17.13 -10.81 13.54
CA GLU A 140 -17.02 -12.14 14.17
C GLU A 140 -15.60 -12.39 14.68
N TYR A 141 -14.60 -12.06 13.85
CA TYR A 141 -13.20 -12.28 14.16
C TYR A 141 -12.70 -11.38 15.31
N GLN A 142 -13.08 -10.09 15.29
CA GLN A 142 -12.72 -9.13 16.33
C GLN A 142 -13.62 -9.19 17.57
N HIS A 143 -14.71 -9.96 17.52
CA HIS A 143 -15.77 -9.97 18.55
C HIS A 143 -16.30 -8.56 18.87
N LYS A 144 -16.31 -7.65 17.89
CA LYS A 144 -16.70 -6.26 18.01
C LYS A 144 -17.46 -5.81 16.74
N SER A 145 -18.45 -4.95 16.90
CA SER A 145 -19.08 -4.32 15.73
C SER A 145 -18.12 -3.38 15.00
N ILE A 146 -18.32 -3.16 13.70
CA ILE A 146 -17.55 -2.18 12.93
C ILE A 146 -17.56 -0.78 13.59
N ALA A 147 -18.66 -0.41 14.24
CA ALA A 147 -18.75 0.85 14.97
C ALA A 147 -17.79 0.89 16.16
N GLN A 148 -17.70 -0.19 16.91
CA GLN A 148 -16.73 -0.32 18.03
C GLN A 148 -15.29 -0.36 17.51
N ILE A 149 -15.03 -1.10 16.43
CA ILE A 149 -13.69 -1.14 15.79
C ILE A 149 -13.26 0.27 15.36
N ARG A 150 -14.18 1.06 14.76
CA ARG A 150 -13.89 2.47 14.40
C ARG A 150 -13.55 3.30 15.61
N GLN A 151 -14.28 3.15 16.68
CA GLN A 151 -14.06 3.90 17.92
C GLN A 151 -12.70 3.53 18.54
N ASP A 152 -12.36 2.25 18.59
CA ASP A 152 -11.09 1.76 19.13
C ASP A 152 -9.89 2.28 18.31
N LEU A 153 -10.01 2.32 16.98
CA LEU A 153 -8.96 2.79 16.08
C LEU A 153 -8.83 4.32 16.04
N HIS A 154 -9.89 5.04 16.39
CA HIS A 154 -9.97 6.50 16.23
C HIS A 154 -8.82 7.22 16.93
N ASP A 155 -8.62 6.99 18.22
CA ASP A 155 -7.62 7.69 19.02
C ASP A 155 -6.20 7.29 18.64
N ASP A 156 -5.98 6.03 18.27
CA ASP A 156 -4.69 5.55 17.77
C ASP A 156 -4.31 6.26 16.47
N PHE A 157 -5.23 6.35 15.50
CA PHE A 157 -4.98 7.05 14.24
C PHE A 157 -4.85 8.55 14.43
N LYS A 158 -5.63 9.17 15.32
CA LYS A 158 -5.50 10.57 15.67
C LYS A 158 -4.11 10.87 16.24
N ASN A 159 -3.67 10.09 17.22
CA ASN A 159 -2.35 10.25 17.84
C ASN A 159 -1.23 10.04 16.81
N ARG A 160 -1.34 9.03 15.96
CA ARG A 160 -0.38 8.79 14.88
C ARG A 160 -0.26 9.97 13.93
N LEU A 161 -1.39 10.52 13.44
CA LEU A 161 -1.39 11.68 12.55
C LEU A 161 -0.82 12.93 13.22
N LEU A 162 -1.08 13.13 14.53
CA LEU A 162 -0.48 14.24 15.29
C LEU A 162 1.05 14.09 15.37
N ILE A 163 1.55 12.88 15.66
CA ILE A 163 2.99 12.59 15.71
C ILE A 163 3.63 12.82 14.33
N GLU A 164 3.02 12.32 13.26
CA GLU A 164 3.49 12.51 11.88
C GLU A 164 3.60 14.00 11.52
N ARG A 165 2.57 14.78 11.82
CA ARG A 165 2.58 16.24 11.58
C ARG A 165 3.62 16.97 12.42
N MET A 166 3.80 16.56 13.67
CA MET A 166 4.85 17.14 14.53
C MET A 166 6.24 16.83 13.96
N GLN A 167 6.49 15.59 13.54
CA GLN A 167 7.75 15.21 12.91
C GLN A 167 7.97 15.96 11.60
N GLU A 168 6.94 16.08 10.75
CA GLU A 168 7.01 16.82 9.50
C GLU A 168 7.34 18.30 9.73
N LYS A 169 6.73 18.94 10.73
CA LYS A 169 7.05 20.32 11.14
C LYS A 169 8.52 20.48 11.53
N LEU A 170 9.10 19.51 12.24
CA LEU A 170 10.50 19.53 12.66
C LEU A 170 11.48 19.40 11.49
N VAL A 171 11.12 18.61 10.48
CA VAL A 171 12.04 18.29 9.36
C VAL A 171 11.69 18.98 8.05
N GLY A 172 10.60 19.76 8.01
CA GLY A 172 10.10 20.41 6.78
C GLY A 172 11.12 21.33 6.13
N ASP A 173 11.91 22.03 6.92
CA ASP A 173 12.93 22.98 6.45
C ASP A 173 14.29 22.32 6.17
N VAL A 174 14.44 21.00 6.35
CA VAL A 174 15.71 20.32 6.12
C VAL A 174 16.04 20.30 4.63
N LYS A 175 17.02 21.09 4.24
CA LYS A 175 17.55 21.18 2.87
C LYS A 175 18.99 20.68 2.85
N VAL A 176 19.35 20.05 1.73
CA VAL A 176 20.70 19.56 1.47
C VAL A 176 21.18 20.08 0.14
N SER A 177 22.32 20.73 0.13
CA SER A 177 22.99 21.21 -1.07
C SER A 177 23.79 20.10 -1.76
N PRO A 178 24.06 20.22 -3.07
CA PRO A 178 24.94 19.26 -3.77
C PRO A 178 26.37 19.20 -3.19
N ALA A 179 26.82 20.30 -2.57
CA ALA A 179 28.14 20.34 -1.92
C ALA A 179 28.16 19.46 -0.66
N GLU A 180 27.10 19.52 0.17
CA GLU A 180 26.96 18.68 1.36
C GLU A 180 26.85 17.19 0.99
N VAL A 181 26.14 16.84 -0.11
CA VAL A 181 26.08 15.48 -0.63
C VAL A 181 27.51 15.00 -0.97
N ARG A 182 28.26 15.79 -1.74
CA ARG A 182 29.64 15.46 -2.10
C ARG A 182 30.52 15.25 -0.88
N GLU A 183 30.44 16.14 0.09
CA GLU A 183 31.26 16.05 1.30
C GLU A 183 30.91 14.82 2.14
N TYR A 184 29.62 14.50 2.25
CA TYR A 184 29.15 13.32 2.97
C TYR A 184 29.70 12.04 2.38
N PHE A 185 29.53 11.82 1.07
CA PHE A 185 29.98 10.59 0.40
C PHE A 185 31.52 10.49 0.27
N LYS A 186 32.22 11.63 0.18
CA LYS A 186 33.69 11.65 0.19
C LYS A 186 34.28 11.09 1.49
N LYS A 187 33.55 11.20 2.61
CA LYS A 187 33.97 10.71 3.92
C LYS A 187 33.65 9.22 4.14
N LEU A 188 32.83 8.63 3.27
CA LEU A 188 32.44 7.22 3.41
C LEU A 188 33.49 6.29 2.82
N PRO A 189 33.70 5.10 3.46
CA PRO A 189 34.42 4.01 2.81
C PRO A 189 33.69 3.60 1.52
N THR A 190 34.46 3.15 0.53
CA THR A 190 33.91 2.72 -0.78
C THR A 190 32.80 1.67 -0.62
N ASP A 191 32.95 0.76 0.33
CA ASP A 191 31.94 -0.29 0.60
C ASP A 191 30.61 0.23 1.18
N SER A 192 30.63 1.45 1.72
CA SER A 192 29.46 2.12 2.27
C SER A 192 28.73 3.01 1.26
N ILE A 193 29.27 3.17 0.06
CA ILE A 193 28.61 3.87 -1.04
C ILE A 193 27.45 2.99 -1.54
N PRO A 194 26.23 3.53 -1.67
CA PRO A 194 25.08 2.75 -2.12
C PRO A 194 25.31 2.10 -3.47
N LEU A 195 24.81 0.88 -3.63
CA LEU A 195 24.73 0.21 -4.91
C LEU A 195 23.44 0.64 -5.60
N ILE A 196 23.55 1.25 -6.77
CA ILE A 196 22.42 1.60 -7.62
C ILE A 196 22.10 0.37 -8.46
N PRO A 197 20.91 -0.20 -8.35
CA PRO A 197 20.55 -1.37 -9.14
C PRO A 197 20.44 -1.01 -10.63
N THR A 198 20.57 -2.01 -11.49
CA THR A 198 20.34 -1.84 -12.93
C THR A 198 19.01 -1.12 -13.19
N ASN A 199 19.08 -0.01 -13.92
CA ASN A 199 17.95 0.78 -14.35
C ASN A 199 17.81 0.73 -15.87
N VAL A 200 16.57 0.65 -16.33
CA VAL A 200 16.26 0.57 -17.77
C VAL A 200 15.13 1.51 -18.13
N GLU A 201 15.16 2.00 -19.38
CA GLU A 201 14.02 2.62 -20.04
C GLU A 201 13.54 1.70 -21.15
N VAL A 202 12.25 1.41 -21.17
CA VAL A 202 11.62 0.47 -22.09
C VAL A 202 10.49 1.18 -22.84
N GLN A 203 10.48 0.99 -24.15
CA GLN A 203 9.34 1.34 -24.99
C GLN A 203 8.55 0.08 -25.31
N ILE A 204 7.23 0.18 -25.34
CA ILE A 204 6.32 -0.93 -25.62
C ILE A 204 5.35 -0.57 -26.76
N LEU A 205 5.09 -1.52 -27.62
CA LEU A 205 4.05 -1.46 -28.63
C LEU A 205 3.16 -2.67 -28.43
N THR A 206 1.87 -2.46 -28.23
CA THR A 206 0.90 -3.52 -28.01
C THR A 206 -0.11 -3.64 -29.12
N GLN A 207 -0.59 -4.87 -29.34
CA GLN A 207 -1.74 -5.18 -30.18
C GLN A 207 -2.71 -5.99 -29.34
N THR A 208 -3.96 -5.55 -29.27
CA THR A 208 -5.04 -6.26 -28.60
C THR A 208 -5.61 -7.29 -29.55
N PRO A 209 -5.55 -8.60 -29.24
CA PRO A 209 -6.17 -9.63 -30.06
C PRO A 209 -7.68 -9.37 -30.19
N LYS A 210 -8.24 -9.58 -31.37
CA LYS A 210 -9.67 -9.38 -31.62
C LYS A 210 -10.49 -10.48 -30.94
N ILE A 211 -11.48 -10.07 -30.18
CA ILE A 211 -12.43 -10.98 -29.54
C ILE A 211 -13.48 -11.38 -30.57
N GLU A 212 -13.79 -12.65 -30.65
CA GLU A 212 -14.79 -13.18 -31.57
C GLU A 212 -16.21 -12.81 -31.10
N PRO A 213 -17.12 -12.44 -32.02
CA PRO A 213 -18.50 -12.05 -31.66
C PRO A 213 -19.25 -13.13 -30.87
N GLU A 214 -18.96 -14.39 -31.17
CA GLU A 214 -19.58 -15.56 -30.51
C GLU A 214 -19.20 -15.61 -29.03
N GLU A 215 -17.98 -15.27 -28.68
CA GLU A 215 -17.52 -15.22 -27.27
C GLU A 215 -18.21 -14.07 -26.53
N ILE A 216 -18.38 -12.92 -27.18
CA ILE A 216 -19.11 -11.78 -26.59
C ILE A 216 -20.56 -12.15 -26.29
N GLU A 217 -21.25 -12.82 -27.24
CA GLU A 217 -22.64 -13.23 -27.01
C GLU A 217 -22.73 -14.32 -25.92
N ARG A 218 -21.78 -15.24 -25.87
CA ARG A 218 -21.70 -16.24 -24.81
C ARG A 218 -21.66 -15.61 -23.42
N ILE A 219 -20.81 -14.58 -23.25
CA ILE A 219 -20.68 -13.84 -21.98
C ILE A 219 -21.96 -13.07 -21.66
N LYS A 220 -22.56 -12.40 -22.64
CA LYS A 220 -23.82 -11.69 -22.45
C LYS A 220 -24.94 -12.63 -22.03
N ASP A 221 -25.00 -13.82 -22.64
CA ASP A 221 -25.98 -14.85 -22.27
C ASP A 221 -25.76 -15.38 -20.84
N GLN A 222 -24.51 -15.54 -20.42
CA GLN A 222 -24.23 -15.88 -19.04
C GLN A 222 -24.68 -14.81 -18.06
N LEU A 223 -24.41 -13.53 -18.35
CA LEU A 223 -24.84 -12.42 -17.49
C LEU A 223 -26.39 -12.27 -17.47
N ARG A 224 -27.08 -12.53 -18.61
CA ARG A 224 -28.56 -12.61 -18.66
C ARG A 224 -29.07 -13.73 -17.74
N ASN A 225 -28.45 -14.91 -17.84
CA ASN A 225 -28.80 -16.05 -16.97
C ASN A 225 -28.62 -15.71 -15.49
N TYR A 226 -27.51 -15.05 -15.11
CA TYR A 226 -27.29 -14.63 -13.73
C TYR A 226 -28.37 -13.63 -13.27
N THR A 227 -28.70 -12.66 -14.10
CA THR A 227 -29.79 -11.71 -13.83
C THR A 227 -31.12 -12.41 -13.60
N ASP A 228 -31.46 -13.37 -14.46
CA ASP A 228 -32.71 -14.14 -14.36
C ASP A 228 -32.78 -14.97 -13.09
N ARG A 229 -31.71 -15.66 -12.71
CA ARG A 229 -31.63 -16.47 -11.49
C ARG A 229 -31.81 -15.64 -10.22
N VAL A 230 -31.19 -14.44 -10.18
CA VAL A 230 -31.37 -13.51 -9.04
C VAL A 230 -32.79 -12.96 -9.01
N THR A 231 -33.33 -12.56 -10.16
CA THR A 231 -34.69 -11.99 -10.25
C THR A 231 -35.76 -13.01 -9.87
N LYS A 232 -35.56 -14.29 -10.20
CA LYS A 232 -36.47 -15.39 -9.80
C LYS A 232 -36.29 -15.81 -8.34
N GLY A 233 -35.27 -15.29 -7.63
CA GLY A 233 -34.98 -15.65 -6.24
C GLY A 233 -34.31 -17.01 -6.08
N GLU A 234 -33.79 -17.60 -7.14
CA GLU A 234 -33.10 -18.91 -7.11
C GLU A 234 -31.74 -18.82 -6.36
N THR A 235 -31.12 -17.63 -6.38
CA THR A 235 -29.84 -17.36 -5.71
C THR A 235 -29.70 -15.85 -5.45
N SER A 236 -28.77 -15.48 -4.57
CA SER A 236 -28.43 -14.08 -4.35
C SER A 236 -27.39 -13.57 -5.35
N PHE A 237 -27.43 -12.27 -5.64
CA PHE A 237 -26.41 -11.61 -6.47
C PHE A 237 -25.02 -11.79 -5.88
N GLU A 238 -24.90 -11.66 -4.56
CA GLU A 238 -23.65 -11.85 -3.82
C GLU A 238 -23.05 -13.25 -4.01
N THR A 239 -23.89 -14.30 -3.94
CA THR A 239 -23.43 -15.68 -4.18
C THR A 239 -22.88 -15.85 -5.59
N LEU A 240 -23.60 -15.31 -6.61
CA LEU A 240 -23.10 -15.40 -7.99
C LEU A 240 -21.82 -14.58 -8.20
N ALA A 241 -21.70 -13.41 -7.56
CA ALA A 241 -20.50 -12.61 -7.64
C ALA A 241 -19.29 -13.35 -7.04
N ARG A 242 -19.47 -13.99 -5.88
CA ARG A 242 -18.40 -14.80 -5.26
C ARG A 242 -17.95 -15.99 -6.12
N LEU A 243 -18.89 -16.61 -6.84
CA LEU A 243 -18.61 -17.82 -7.61
C LEU A 243 -18.09 -17.54 -9.02
N TYR A 244 -18.54 -16.45 -9.65
CA TYR A 244 -18.37 -16.28 -11.08
C TYR A 244 -17.79 -14.93 -11.51
N SER A 245 -17.72 -13.93 -10.63
CA SER A 245 -17.12 -12.66 -11.01
C SER A 245 -15.62 -12.79 -11.19
N GLU A 246 -15.12 -12.28 -12.31
CA GLU A 246 -13.69 -12.24 -12.64
C GLU A 246 -12.99 -10.97 -12.10
N ASP A 247 -13.72 -10.08 -11.42
CA ASP A 247 -13.13 -9.12 -10.50
C ASP A 247 -12.89 -9.79 -9.15
N THR A 248 -11.71 -10.37 -9.00
CA THR A 248 -11.35 -11.18 -7.83
C THR A 248 -11.35 -10.39 -6.53
N GLU A 249 -11.13 -9.07 -6.59
CA GLU A 249 -11.11 -8.21 -5.42
C GLU A 249 -12.52 -8.00 -4.86
N SER A 250 -13.47 -7.58 -5.69
CA SER A 250 -14.86 -7.39 -5.25
C SER A 250 -15.59 -8.71 -5.09
N ALA A 251 -15.27 -9.75 -5.87
CA ALA A 251 -15.88 -11.07 -5.77
C ALA A 251 -15.83 -11.65 -4.36
N ARG A 252 -14.71 -11.51 -3.66
CA ARG A 252 -14.53 -11.93 -2.25
C ARG A 252 -15.52 -11.26 -1.30
N ARG A 253 -15.93 -10.03 -1.63
CA ARG A 253 -16.92 -9.24 -0.90
C ARG A 253 -18.32 -9.35 -1.52
N GLY A 254 -18.58 -10.40 -2.31
CA GLY A 254 -19.88 -10.58 -3.00
C GLY A 254 -20.15 -9.54 -4.08
N GLY A 255 -19.08 -9.03 -4.71
CA GLY A 255 -19.12 -8.01 -5.75
C GLY A 255 -19.18 -6.57 -5.24
N GLU A 256 -19.15 -6.33 -3.92
CA GLU A 256 -19.31 -4.99 -3.34
C GLU A 256 -18.07 -4.12 -3.56
N LEU A 257 -18.27 -2.90 -4.08
CA LEU A 257 -17.23 -1.92 -4.36
C LEU A 257 -17.03 -0.90 -3.23
N GLY A 258 -17.99 -0.77 -2.30
CA GLY A 258 -18.02 0.28 -1.29
C GLY A 258 -18.54 1.61 -1.84
N TYR A 259 -18.50 2.67 -1.01
CA TYR A 259 -19.00 4.00 -1.42
C TYR A 259 -18.00 4.70 -2.32
N MET A 260 -18.35 4.83 -3.60
CA MET A 260 -17.54 5.50 -4.62
C MET A 260 -18.25 6.69 -5.24
N GLY A 261 -17.49 7.76 -5.49
CA GLY A 261 -17.93 8.89 -6.29
C GLY A 261 -17.88 8.57 -7.78
N ARG A 262 -18.65 9.31 -8.60
CA ARG A 262 -18.73 9.09 -10.05
C ARG A 262 -17.38 9.09 -10.75
N GLY A 263 -16.45 9.97 -10.35
CA GLY A 263 -15.12 10.08 -10.97
C GLY A 263 -14.13 8.97 -10.60
N MET A 264 -14.49 8.06 -9.69
CA MET A 264 -13.65 6.93 -9.28
C MET A 264 -13.99 5.63 -10.02
N LEU A 265 -15.02 5.64 -10.86
CA LEU A 265 -15.53 4.50 -11.61
C LEU A 265 -15.32 4.75 -13.11
N ASP A 266 -15.25 3.66 -13.89
CA ASP A 266 -15.31 3.75 -15.35
C ASP A 266 -16.52 4.57 -15.78
N PRO A 267 -16.42 5.46 -16.76
CA PRO A 267 -17.52 6.36 -17.14
C PRO A 267 -18.82 5.65 -17.53
N THR A 268 -18.73 4.53 -18.27
CA THR A 268 -19.90 3.73 -18.70
C THR A 268 -20.51 2.97 -17.54
N PHE A 269 -19.68 2.39 -16.68
CA PHE A 269 -20.09 1.76 -15.44
C PHE A 269 -20.76 2.78 -14.50
N ALA A 270 -20.14 3.95 -14.29
CA ALA A 270 -20.69 5.01 -13.46
C ALA A 270 -22.04 5.49 -13.97
N ALA A 271 -22.19 5.68 -15.29
CA ALA A 271 -23.47 6.09 -15.87
C ALA A 271 -24.59 5.10 -15.57
N ALA A 272 -24.31 3.79 -15.68
CA ALA A 272 -25.29 2.75 -15.38
C ALA A 272 -25.56 2.64 -13.88
N ALA A 273 -24.52 2.62 -13.04
CA ALA A 273 -24.63 2.47 -11.58
C ALA A 273 -25.41 3.63 -10.94
N PHE A 274 -25.11 4.87 -11.32
CA PHE A 274 -25.76 6.06 -10.78
C PHE A 274 -27.23 6.23 -11.27
N ASN A 275 -27.64 5.53 -12.33
CA ASN A 275 -29.03 5.49 -12.78
C ASN A 275 -29.89 4.43 -12.05
N LEU A 276 -29.28 3.55 -11.26
CA LEU A 276 -30.01 2.60 -10.44
C LEU A 276 -30.64 3.33 -9.24
N THR A 277 -31.95 3.18 -9.06
CA THR A 277 -32.70 3.77 -7.95
C THR A 277 -33.30 2.73 -7.02
N ASP A 278 -33.38 1.47 -7.46
CA ASP A 278 -34.03 0.37 -6.74
C ASP A 278 -32.99 -0.72 -6.44
N PRO A 279 -32.68 -1.01 -5.17
CA PRO A 279 -31.72 -2.07 -4.79
C PRO A 279 -32.12 -3.48 -5.24
N LYS A 280 -33.39 -3.70 -5.58
CA LYS A 280 -33.90 -4.99 -6.08
C LYS A 280 -33.63 -5.19 -7.57
N LYS A 281 -33.35 -4.11 -8.30
CA LYS A 281 -33.12 -4.16 -9.75
C LYS A 281 -31.66 -4.34 -10.07
N ILE A 282 -31.39 -5.16 -11.08
CA ILE A 282 -30.09 -5.34 -11.68
C ILE A 282 -30.04 -4.50 -12.97
N SER A 283 -28.88 -3.89 -13.24
CA SER A 283 -28.66 -3.12 -14.48
C SER A 283 -28.83 -3.99 -15.72
N LYS A 284 -29.01 -3.35 -16.86
CA LYS A 284 -28.68 -3.99 -18.15
C LYS A 284 -27.19 -4.32 -18.14
N ILE A 285 -26.76 -5.16 -19.08
CA ILE A 285 -25.34 -5.46 -19.30
C ILE A 285 -24.62 -4.16 -19.69
N VAL A 286 -23.55 -3.87 -18.97
CA VAL A 286 -22.71 -2.68 -19.17
C VAL A 286 -21.37 -3.13 -19.71
N GLU A 287 -20.95 -2.55 -20.82
CA GLU A 287 -19.63 -2.75 -21.39
C GLU A 287 -18.69 -1.64 -20.90
N SER A 288 -17.54 -2.01 -20.38
CA SER A 288 -16.47 -1.13 -19.93
C SER A 288 -15.13 -1.56 -20.48
N GLU A 289 -14.07 -0.79 -20.19
CA GLU A 289 -12.70 -1.19 -20.56
C GLU A 289 -12.26 -2.50 -19.85
N PHE A 290 -12.92 -2.90 -18.75
CA PHE A 290 -12.58 -4.11 -17.98
C PHE A 290 -13.34 -5.36 -18.46
N GLY A 291 -14.40 -5.21 -19.23
CA GLY A 291 -15.25 -6.30 -19.69
C GLY A 291 -16.74 -5.98 -19.59
N TYR A 292 -17.56 -7.03 -19.40
CA TYR A 292 -19.01 -6.95 -19.34
C TYR A 292 -19.51 -7.11 -17.90
N HIS A 293 -20.37 -6.19 -17.47
CA HIS A 293 -20.85 -6.12 -16.09
C HIS A 293 -22.37 -6.19 -16.00
N ILE A 294 -22.88 -6.74 -14.91
CA ILE A 294 -24.19 -6.45 -14.35
C ILE A 294 -23.99 -5.84 -12.96
N ILE A 295 -24.83 -4.87 -12.60
CA ILE A 295 -24.67 -4.04 -11.42
C ILE A 295 -25.95 -4.06 -10.60
N GLN A 296 -25.83 -4.15 -9.28
CA GLN A 296 -26.93 -4.00 -8.33
C GLN A 296 -26.59 -2.92 -7.32
N LEU A 297 -27.54 -2.01 -7.06
CA LEU A 297 -27.42 -0.99 -6.04
C LEU A 297 -27.50 -1.63 -4.64
N ILE A 298 -26.66 -1.18 -3.72
CA ILE A 298 -26.76 -1.50 -2.29
C ILE A 298 -27.33 -0.30 -1.54
N ASP A 299 -26.66 0.86 -1.64
CA ASP A 299 -27.02 2.08 -0.93
C ASP A 299 -26.50 3.33 -1.64
N ARG A 300 -27.06 4.48 -1.32
CA ARG A 300 -26.63 5.78 -1.85
C ARG A 300 -26.51 6.80 -0.71
N ARG A 301 -25.41 7.54 -0.69
CA ARG A 301 -25.14 8.61 0.28
C ARG A 301 -24.65 9.86 -0.42
N GLY A 302 -25.53 10.83 -0.59
CA GLY A 302 -25.21 12.06 -1.29
C GLY A 302 -24.74 11.79 -2.72
N ASP A 303 -23.52 12.20 -3.04
CA ASP A 303 -22.84 12.05 -4.33
C ASP A 303 -22.10 10.71 -4.50
N LYS A 304 -22.14 9.82 -3.49
CA LYS A 304 -21.52 8.51 -3.50
C LYS A 304 -22.55 7.38 -3.60
N ILE A 305 -22.16 6.33 -4.31
CA ILE A 305 -22.96 5.11 -4.47
C ILE A 305 -22.17 3.91 -3.94
N ASN A 306 -22.85 3.04 -3.20
CA ASN A 306 -22.37 1.69 -2.92
C ASN A 306 -23.16 0.70 -3.78
N CYS A 307 -22.45 -0.04 -4.61
CA CYS A 307 -23.02 -1.06 -5.49
C CYS A 307 -22.16 -2.33 -5.47
N ARG A 308 -22.77 -3.40 -5.95
CA ARG A 308 -22.08 -4.66 -6.24
C ARG A 308 -22.18 -4.97 -7.72
N HIS A 309 -21.18 -5.67 -8.25
CA HIS A 309 -21.17 -6.06 -9.65
C HIS A 309 -20.68 -7.50 -9.85
N ILE A 310 -21.01 -8.05 -11.01
CA ILE A 310 -20.39 -9.24 -11.57
C ILE A 310 -19.71 -8.83 -12.86
N LEU A 311 -18.42 -9.08 -12.95
CA LEU A 311 -17.61 -8.84 -14.14
C LEU A 311 -17.32 -10.17 -14.81
N LEU A 312 -17.54 -10.24 -16.12
CA LEU A 312 -17.00 -11.29 -16.98
C LEU A 312 -16.13 -10.68 -18.08
N LYS A 313 -14.97 -11.28 -18.30
CA LYS A 313 -14.02 -10.87 -19.34
C LYS A 313 -14.09 -11.83 -20.52
N PRO A 314 -14.23 -11.35 -21.77
CA PRO A 314 -14.21 -12.24 -22.92
C PRO A 314 -12.82 -12.89 -23.07
N LYS A 315 -12.81 -14.17 -23.35
CA LYS A 315 -11.57 -14.92 -23.57
C LYS A 315 -11.09 -14.74 -25.01
N VAL A 316 -9.80 -14.57 -25.12
CA VAL A 316 -9.15 -14.47 -26.43
C VAL A 316 -8.85 -15.85 -26.96
N SER A 317 -9.13 -16.10 -28.25
CA SER A 317 -8.78 -17.38 -28.89
C SER A 317 -7.29 -17.42 -29.26
N ASP A 318 -6.69 -18.61 -29.24
CA ASP A 318 -5.30 -18.80 -29.68
C ASP A 318 -5.08 -18.32 -31.12
N ALA A 319 -6.09 -18.43 -31.98
CA ALA A 319 -6.04 -17.93 -33.34
C ALA A 319 -5.92 -16.38 -33.39
N ALA A 320 -6.67 -15.69 -32.53
CA ALA A 320 -6.58 -14.22 -32.42
C ALA A 320 -5.24 -13.76 -31.84
N ILE A 321 -4.71 -14.48 -30.84
CA ILE A 321 -3.36 -14.23 -30.31
C ILE A 321 -2.31 -14.39 -31.41
N ASN A 322 -2.33 -15.51 -32.12
CA ASN A 322 -1.38 -15.77 -33.21
C ASN A 322 -1.46 -14.69 -34.31
N ALA A 323 -2.67 -14.26 -34.68
CA ALA A 323 -2.84 -13.18 -35.66
C ALA A 323 -2.22 -11.83 -35.18
N ALA A 324 -2.40 -11.49 -33.90
CA ALA A 324 -1.78 -10.30 -33.31
C ALA A 324 -0.25 -10.42 -33.23
N MET A 325 0.27 -11.59 -32.87
CA MET A 325 1.71 -11.88 -32.85
C MET A 325 2.34 -11.74 -34.24
N HIS A 326 1.73 -12.31 -35.30
CA HIS A 326 2.19 -12.17 -36.68
C HIS A 326 2.17 -10.72 -37.16
N ARG A 327 1.17 -9.93 -36.74
CA ARG A 327 1.13 -8.49 -37.03
C ARG A 327 2.28 -7.76 -36.38
N LEU A 328 2.61 -8.06 -35.12
CA LEU A 328 3.75 -7.49 -34.42
C LEU A 328 5.09 -7.90 -35.06
N ASP A 329 5.23 -9.13 -35.50
CA ASP A 329 6.40 -9.58 -36.26
C ASP A 329 6.58 -8.77 -37.55
N SER A 330 5.49 -8.55 -38.27
CA SER A 330 5.54 -7.70 -39.49
C SER A 330 5.97 -6.28 -39.17
N ILE A 331 5.41 -5.66 -38.13
CA ILE A 331 5.79 -4.32 -37.65
C ILE A 331 7.27 -4.27 -37.26
N SER A 332 7.74 -5.26 -36.50
CA SER A 332 9.14 -5.35 -36.07
C SER A 332 10.08 -5.46 -37.25
N ASN A 333 9.74 -6.25 -38.29
CA ASN A 333 10.52 -6.40 -39.50
C ASN A 333 10.55 -5.10 -40.30
N ASP A 334 9.43 -4.37 -40.41
CA ASP A 334 9.35 -3.09 -41.09
C ASP A 334 10.19 -2.01 -40.40
N ILE A 335 10.22 -2.02 -39.04
CA ILE A 335 11.11 -1.12 -38.29
C ILE A 335 12.57 -1.48 -38.54
N LYS A 336 12.94 -2.77 -38.48
CA LYS A 336 14.31 -3.25 -38.77
C LYS A 336 14.74 -2.92 -40.20
N ALA A 337 13.80 -2.90 -41.15
CA ALA A 337 14.04 -2.49 -42.53
C ALA A 337 14.11 -0.98 -42.71
N GLY A 338 13.91 -0.18 -41.66
CA GLY A 338 13.98 1.28 -41.71
C GLY A 338 12.80 1.98 -42.39
N LYS A 339 11.65 1.32 -42.57
CA LYS A 339 10.47 1.94 -43.18
C LYS A 339 9.86 3.03 -42.30
N PHE A 340 9.93 2.87 -41.01
CA PHE A 340 9.53 3.81 -39.94
C PHE A 340 10.24 3.49 -38.64
N THR A 341 10.21 4.43 -37.71
CA THR A 341 10.86 4.23 -36.39
C THR A 341 9.94 3.47 -35.42
N PHE A 342 10.51 2.96 -34.32
CA PHE A 342 9.71 2.38 -33.24
C PHE A 342 8.74 3.43 -32.67
N ASP A 343 9.18 4.67 -32.52
CA ASP A 343 8.40 5.79 -32.02
C ASP A 343 7.18 6.10 -32.93
N ASP A 344 7.37 6.05 -34.25
CA ASP A 344 6.26 6.20 -35.22
C ASP A 344 5.29 5.01 -35.07
N ALA A 345 5.83 3.80 -35.05
CA ALA A 345 5.02 2.59 -34.89
C ALA A 345 4.15 2.64 -33.63
N THR A 346 4.72 3.02 -32.47
CA THR A 346 3.95 3.11 -31.22
C THR A 346 2.87 4.18 -31.31
N SER A 347 3.17 5.34 -31.88
CA SER A 347 2.23 6.46 -31.99
C SER A 347 1.02 6.16 -32.87
N TYR A 348 1.21 5.38 -33.95
CA TYR A 348 0.15 5.12 -34.94
C TYR A 348 -0.46 3.72 -34.82
N LEU A 349 0.33 2.73 -34.49
CA LEU A 349 -0.07 1.31 -34.54
C LEU A 349 -0.32 0.65 -33.19
N SER A 350 0.14 1.23 -32.09
CA SER A 350 -0.10 0.66 -30.76
C SER A 350 -1.55 0.85 -30.31
N ASP A 351 -2.09 -0.19 -29.68
CA ASP A 351 -3.42 -0.15 -29.06
C ASP A 351 -3.35 0.31 -27.60
N ASP A 352 -2.14 0.42 -27.02
CA ASP A 352 -1.96 0.86 -25.64
C ASP A 352 -2.17 2.37 -25.47
N LYS A 353 -3.27 2.73 -24.82
CA LYS A 353 -3.63 4.14 -24.58
C LYS A 353 -2.68 4.84 -23.61
N ASP A 354 -2.03 4.10 -22.73
CA ASP A 354 -1.23 4.65 -21.65
C ASP A 354 0.15 5.11 -22.13
N THR A 355 0.73 4.39 -23.11
CA THR A 355 2.06 4.68 -23.65
C THR A 355 2.06 5.26 -25.06
N LYS A 356 0.97 5.09 -25.84
CA LYS A 356 0.86 5.53 -27.23
C LYS A 356 1.24 6.99 -27.44
N ASN A 357 0.74 7.89 -26.59
CA ASN A 357 0.98 9.33 -26.66
C ASN A 357 2.38 9.74 -26.17
N ASN A 358 3.13 8.80 -25.61
CA ASN A 358 4.50 8.98 -25.11
C ASN A 358 5.50 8.12 -25.90
N HIS A 359 5.25 7.94 -27.20
CA HIS A 359 6.10 7.14 -28.10
C HIS A 359 6.40 5.73 -27.59
N GLY A 360 5.44 5.12 -26.90
CA GLY A 360 5.56 3.80 -26.31
C GLY A 360 6.37 3.74 -25.00
N LEU A 361 6.90 4.86 -24.51
CA LEU A 361 7.74 4.89 -23.31
C LEU A 361 6.93 4.53 -22.08
N MET A 362 7.32 3.45 -21.41
CA MET A 362 6.71 3.02 -20.16
C MET A 362 7.02 4.02 -19.03
N MET A 363 6.07 4.24 -18.15
CA MET A 363 6.20 5.16 -17.02
C MET A 363 6.05 4.44 -15.69
N ASN A 364 7.04 4.61 -14.85
CA ASN A 364 7.04 4.14 -13.47
C ASN A 364 6.41 5.21 -12.58
N VAL A 365 5.32 4.88 -11.90
CA VAL A 365 4.60 5.79 -11.01
C VAL A 365 4.83 5.36 -9.57
N ARG A 366 5.61 6.15 -8.82
CA ARG A 366 5.88 5.94 -7.40
C ARG A 366 5.31 7.11 -6.61
N GLY A 367 4.12 6.92 -6.05
CA GLY A 367 3.43 8.00 -5.34
C GLY A 367 3.19 9.20 -6.26
N ALA A 368 3.72 10.36 -5.92
CA ALA A 368 3.60 11.59 -6.72
C ALA A 368 4.65 11.71 -7.84
N THR A 369 5.65 10.82 -7.89
CA THR A 369 6.75 10.88 -8.88
C THR A 369 6.45 10.00 -10.08
N ARG A 370 6.67 10.55 -11.30
CA ARG A 370 6.63 9.81 -12.56
C ARG A 370 8.01 9.83 -13.20
N THR A 371 8.53 8.67 -13.57
CA THR A 371 9.82 8.52 -14.25
C THR A 371 9.73 7.43 -15.31
N SER A 372 10.55 7.52 -16.36
CA SER A 372 10.70 6.46 -17.37
C SER A 372 11.67 5.36 -16.95
N HIS A 373 12.38 5.57 -15.86
CA HIS A 373 13.37 4.63 -15.35
C HIS A 373 12.75 3.58 -14.43
N PHE A 374 13.09 2.33 -14.67
CA PHE A 374 12.66 1.17 -13.89
C PHE A 374 13.87 0.42 -13.35
N ALA A 375 13.90 0.14 -12.06
CA ALA A 375 14.72 -0.97 -11.61
C ALA A 375 14.08 -2.28 -12.11
N MET A 376 14.89 -3.30 -12.41
CA MET A 376 14.41 -4.57 -13.02
C MET A 376 13.22 -5.19 -12.27
N LYS A 377 13.22 -5.12 -10.93
CA LYS A 377 12.12 -5.63 -10.06
C LYS A 377 10.80 -4.85 -10.14
N GLU A 378 10.78 -3.71 -10.81
CA GLU A 378 9.62 -2.82 -10.93
C GLU A 378 8.91 -2.94 -12.27
N LEU A 379 9.55 -3.60 -13.23
CA LEU A 379 8.94 -3.97 -14.48
C LEU A 379 7.93 -5.11 -14.28
N PRO A 380 6.87 -5.20 -15.12
CA PRO A 380 6.08 -6.41 -15.22
C PRO A 380 6.97 -7.62 -15.47
N SER A 381 6.65 -8.77 -14.87
CA SER A 381 7.51 -9.97 -14.87
C SER A 381 7.90 -10.41 -16.28
N GLU A 382 6.95 -10.38 -17.21
CA GLU A 382 7.15 -10.78 -18.61
C GLU A 382 8.13 -9.83 -19.31
N VAL A 383 7.98 -8.52 -19.08
CA VAL A 383 8.86 -7.50 -19.64
C VAL A 383 10.27 -7.61 -19.03
N ALA A 384 10.37 -7.76 -17.71
CA ALA A 384 11.65 -7.87 -17.01
C ALA A 384 12.48 -9.06 -17.53
N HIS A 385 11.83 -10.21 -17.75
CA HIS A 385 12.47 -11.43 -18.25
C HIS A 385 13.08 -11.26 -19.65
N ILE A 386 12.38 -10.54 -20.50
CA ILE A 386 12.84 -10.25 -21.86
C ILE A 386 13.97 -9.21 -21.85
N VAL A 387 13.75 -8.11 -21.12
CA VAL A 387 14.71 -7.01 -21.02
C VAL A 387 16.07 -7.45 -20.47
N ASP A 388 16.07 -8.46 -19.57
CA ASP A 388 17.32 -8.94 -18.94
C ASP A 388 18.38 -9.40 -19.96
N THR A 389 17.93 -9.98 -21.08
CA THR A 389 18.81 -10.50 -22.15
C THR A 389 19.03 -9.53 -23.32
N MET A 390 18.27 -8.42 -23.40
CA MET A 390 18.30 -7.48 -24.53
C MET A 390 19.49 -6.52 -24.47
N LYS A 391 19.97 -6.13 -25.64
CA LYS A 391 20.91 -5.01 -25.85
C LYS A 391 20.15 -3.70 -26.07
N VAL A 392 20.80 -2.59 -25.70
CA VAL A 392 20.22 -1.25 -25.94
C VAL A 392 19.98 -1.06 -27.43
N GLY A 393 18.77 -0.60 -27.78
CA GLY A 393 18.31 -0.42 -29.16
C GLY A 393 17.64 -1.66 -29.77
N GLU A 394 17.75 -2.82 -29.15
CA GLU A 394 17.16 -4.07 -29.63
C GLU A 394 15.64 -4.09 -29.47
N ILE A 395 14.94 -4.76 -30.40
CA ILE A 395 13.51 -5.00 -30.37
C ILE A 395 13.29 -6.48 -30.12
N SER A 396 12.44 -6.79 -29.15
CA SER A 396 12.11 -8.18 -28.78
C SER A 396 11.33 -8.91 -29.87
N ALA A 397 11.29 -10.25 -29.77
CA ALA A 397 10.22 -11.01 -30.40
C ALA A 397 8.86 -10.66 -29.76
N PRO A 398 7.74 -10.85 -30.48
CA PRO A 398 6.41 -10.71 -29.91
C PRO A 398 6.19 -11.69 -28.74
N PHE A 399 5.49 -11.19 -27.70
CA PHE A 399 5.12 -12.00 -26.53
C PHE A 399 3.73 -11.58 -26.03
N THR A 400 3.13 -12.40 -25.19
CA THR A 400 1.86 -12.11 -24.54
C THR A 400 2.10 -11.58 -23.13
N MET A 401 1.27 -10.63 -22.69
CA MET A 401 1.27 -10.11 -21.33
C MET A 401 -0.13 -9.60 -20.96
N LYS A 402 -0.34 -9.29 -19.68
CA LYS A 402 -1.53 -8.55 -19.24
C LYS A 402 -1.22 -7.06 -19.13
N ASN A 403 -2.13 -6.25 -19.66
CA ASN A 403 -2.05 -4.79 -19.52
C ASN A 403 -2.53 -4.33 -18.12
N SER A 404 -2.51 -3.02 -17.88
CA SER A 404 -2.98 -2.39 -16.62
C SER A 404 -4.46 -2.68 -16.29
N ARG A 405 -5.24 -3.18 -17.26
CA ARG A 405 -6.67 -3.55 -17.15
C ARG A 405 -6.89 -5.06 -17.06
N GLU A 406 -5.83 -5.82 -16.77
CA GLU A 406 -5.89 -7.29 -16.72
C GLU A 406 -6.33 -7.97 -18.04
N GLN A 407 -6.24 -7.27 -19.17
CA GLN A 407 -6.56 -7.81 -20.49
C GLN A 407 -5.31 -8.44 -21.11
N GLU A 408 -5.47 -9.59 -21.77
CA GLU A 408 -4.40 -10.26 -22.51
C GLU A 408 -4.11 -9.47 -23.78
N VAL A 409 -2.86 -9.06 -23.96
CA VAL A 409 -2.36 -8.33 -25.12
C VAL A 409 -1.08 -8.95 -25.65
N CYS A 410 -0.82 -8.80 -26.92
CA CYS A 410 0.47 -9.11 -27.53
C CYS A 410 1.33 -7.85 -27.57
N ALA A 411 2.61 -7.97 -27.30
CA ALA A 411 3.52 -6.83 -27.26
C ALA A 411 4.87 -7.14 -27.90
N ILE A 412 5.53 -6.09 -28.39
CA ILE A 412 6.98 -6.03 -28.60
C ILE A 412 7.53 -4.87 -27.80
N ILE A 413 8.74 -5.02 -27.31
CA ILE A 413 9.42 -3.97 -26.56
C ILE A 413 10.74 -3.62 -27.22
N LYS A 414 11.18 -2.37 -27.02
CA LYS A 414 12.50 -1.89 -27.36
C LYS A 414 13.21 -1.40 -26.11
N LEU A 415 14.41 -1.92 -25.87
CA LEU A 415 15.25 -1.43 -24.79
C LEU A 415 15.87 -0.10 -25.22
N LYS A 416 15.39 1.01 -24.65
CA LYS A 416 15.83 2.35 -25.01
C LYS A 416 17.14 2.73 -24.37
N SER A 417 17.27 2.45 -23.07
CA SER A 417 18.51 2.66 -22.31
C SER A 417 18.69 1.62 -21.21
N ARG A 418 19.93 1.37 -20.81
CA ARG A 418 20.30 0.52 -19.71
C ARG A 418 21.49 1.15 -18.99
N ILE A 419 21.34 1.31 -17.69
CA ILE A 419 22.42 1.67 -16.77
C ILE A 419 22.62 0.46 -15.87
N ASP A 420 23.75 -0.22 -16.02
CA ASP A 420 24.04 -1.42 -15.22
C ASP A 420 24.25 -1.09 -13.76
N GLU A 421 24.13 -2.10 -12.92
CA GLU A 421 24.37 -1.97 -11.49
C GLU A 421 25.77 -1.38 -11.25
N HIS A 422 25.84 -0.31 -10.48
CA HIS A 422 27.07 0.37 -10.15
C HIS A 422 27.02 1.03 -8.77
N ARG A 423 28.18 1.33 -8.22
CA ARG A 423 28.24 2.16 -7.02
C ARG A 423 27.89 3.60 -7.38
N ALA A 424 27.04 4.21 -6.56
CA ALA A 424 26.53 5.55 -6.82
C ALA A 424 27.67 6.56 -7.08
N THR A 425 27.49 7.34 -8.12
CA THR A 425 28.38 8.46 -8.48
C THR A 425 27.64 9.79 -8.33
N ILE A 426 28.38 10.84 -7.95
CA ILE A 426 27.76 12.16 -7.76
C ILE A 426 27.31 12.77 -9.10
N THR A 427 27.92 12.36 -10.20
CA THR A 427 27.62 12.86 -11.53
C THR A 427 26.31 12.31 -12.09
N GLU A 428 26.01 11.06 -11.79
CA GLU A 428 24.88 10.34 -12.36
C GLU A 428 23.74 10.13 -11.34
N ASP A 429 24.09 9.97 -10.05
CA ASP A 429 23.16 9.54 -9.01
C ASP A 429 22.96 10.61 -7.92
N LEU A 430 23.12 11.88 -8.27
CA LEU A 430 23.00 12.97 -7.28
C LEU A 430 21.68 12.94 -6.50
N GLN A 431 20.56 12.63 -7.15
CA GLN A 431 19.25 12.66 -6.49
C GLN A 431 19.09 11.51 -5.48
N PRO A 432 19.32 10.22 -5.80
CA PRO A 432 19.31 9.15 -4.81
C PRO A 432 20.30 9.39 -3.65
N MET A 433 21.49 9.89 -3.96
CA MET A 433 22.46 10.24 -2.94
C MET A 433 22.00 11.38 -2.03
N LYS A 434 21.37 12.40 -2.61
CA LYS A 434 20.77 13.52 -1.86
C LYS A 434 19.66 13.05 -0.93
N ASP A 435 18.81 12.14 -1.39
CA ASP A 435 17.70 11.60 -0.60
C ASP A 435 18.22 10.85 0.65
N ILE A 436 19.33 10.13 0.53
CA ILE A 436 20.01 9.48 1.66
C ILE A 436 20.51 10.52 2.67
N VAL A 437 21.15 11.59 2.20
CA VAL A 437 21.67 12.64 3.09
C VAL A 437 20.55 13.41 3.76
N VAL A 438 19.47 13.70 3.02
CA VAL A 438 18.26 14.33 3.56
C VAL A 438 17.64 13.46 4.65
N ALA A 439 17.46 12.16 4.38
CA ALA A 439 16.92 11.23 5.37
C ALA A 439 17.77 11.19 6.64
N LYS A 440 19.10 11.13 6.50
CA LYS A 440 20.02 11.15 7.62
C LYS A 440 19.95 12.46 8.42
N LYS A 441 19.94 13.60 7.73
CA LYS A 441 19.80 14.91 8.40
C LYS A 441 18.47 15.02 9.14
N ARG A 442 17.38 14.54 8.56
CA ARG A 442 16.07 14.50 9.22
C ARG A 442 16.11 13.67 10.50
N GLN A 443 16.77 12.49 10.44
CA GLN A 443 16.96 11.65 11.64
C GLN A 443 17.78 12.37 12.72
N GLU A 444 18.86 13.05 12.34
CA GLU A 444 19.68 13.83 13.27
C GLU A 444 18.88 14.98 13.93
N VAL A 445 18.06 15.69 13.15
CA VAL A 445 17.17 16.74 13.67
C VAL A 445 16.18 16.18 14.68
N ILE A 446 15.52 15.06 14.35
CA ILE A 446 14.56 14.39 15.24
C ILE A 446 15.28 13.91 16.50
N ARG A 447 16.43 13.25 16.38
CA ARG A 447 17.20 12.75 17.51
C ARG A 447 17.61 13.88 18.47
N ASN A 448 18.21 14.95 17.94
CA ASN A 448 18.63 16.11 18.73
C ASN A 448 17.43 16.77 19.41
N TRP A 449 16.29 16.82 18.73
CA TRP A 449 15.06 17.34 19.30
C TRP A 449 14.57 16.46 20.47
N ILE A 450 14.55 15.13 20.31
CA ILE A 450 14.16 14.19 21.39
C ILE A 450 15.08 14.39 22.60
N GLU A 451 16.39 14.35 22.41
CA GLU A 451 17.38 14.52 23.49
C GLU A 451 17.24 15.85 24.23
N LYS A 452 16.92 16.92 23.50
CA LYS A 452 16.60 18.23 24.10
C LYS A 452 15.29 18.18 24.87
N LYS A 453 14.23 17.62 24.29
CA LYS A 453 12.90 17.60 24.90
C LYS A 453 12.81 16.69 26.12
N ILE A 454 13.52 15.60 26.15
CA ILE A 454 13.64 14.76 27.35
C ILE A 454 14.13 15.61 28.54
N LYS A 455 15.07 16.52 28.32
CA LYS A 455 15.62 17.39 29.37
C LYS A 455 14.66 18.52 29.82
N GLU A 456 13.80 18.98 28.94
CA GLU A 456 12.86 20.06 29.17
C GLU A 456 11.50 19.63 29.72
N THR A 457 11.09 18.36 29.44
CA THR A 457 9.77 17.84 29.79
C THR A 457 9.80 17.14 31.15
N TYR A 458 8.71 17.24 31.90
CA TYR A 458 8.56 16.48 33.14
C TYR A 458 8.53 14.98 32.82
N VAL A 459 9.34 14.20 33.52
CA VAL A 459 9.42 12.75 33.38
C VAL A 459 9.40 12.09 34.74
N LYS A 460 8.47 11.12 34.95
CA LYS A 460 8.42 10.29 36.14
C LYS A 460 8.27 8.84 35.73
N MET A 461 9.23 8.01 36.14
CA MET A 461 9.31 6.58 35.78
C MET A 461 9.20 5.72 37.03
N ALA A 462 8.54 4.56 36.88
CA ALA A 462 8.51 3.53 37.93
C ALA A 462 9.93 3.04 38.23
N PRO A 463 10.26 2.80 39.52
CA PRO A 463 11.63 2.47 39.94
C PRO A 463 12.25 1.27 39.25
N GLU A 464 11.45 0.28 38.88
CA GLU A 464 11.86 -0.99 38.28
C GLU A 464 12.43 -0.84 36.85
N TYR A 465 12.16 0.29 36.16
CA TYR A 465 12.65 0.57 34.81
C TYR A 465 13.81 1.57 34.79
N ARG A 466 14.26 2.08 35.94
CA ARG A 466 15.35 3.07 35.99
C ARG A 466 16.71 2.54 35.56
N ASP A 467 16.91 1.22 35.68
CA ASP A 467 18.15 0.54 35.29
C ASP A 467 18.16 0.10 33.82
N CYS A 468 17.15 0.48 33.04
CA CYS A 468 17.08 0.18 31.63
C CYS A 468 18.17 0.90 30.83
N ASP A 469 18.79 0.17 29.87
CA ASP A 469 19.74 0.75 28.90
C ASP A 469 18.96 1.38 27.74
N PHE A 470 18.53 2.62 27.92
CA PHE A 470 17.78 3.40 26.93
C PHE A 470 18.66 3.85 25.76
N GLU A 471 18.03 4.14 24.62
CA GLU A 471 18.71 4.72 23.45
C GLU A 471 19.03 6.20 23.65
N TYR A 472 18.13 6.94 24.33
CA TYR A 472 18.30 8.37 24.62
C TYR A 472 18.66 8.58 26.08
N GLU A 473 19.65 9.45 26.30
CA GLU A 473 20.04 9.80 27.67
C GLU A 473 19.10 10.84 28.29
N GLY A 474 18.96 10.80 29.62
CA GLY A 474 18.26 11.81 30.40
C GLY A 474 16.83 11.45 30.82
N TRP A 475 16.37 10.24 30.53
CA TRP A 475 15.08 9.75 31.02
C TRP A 475 15.06 9.55 32.55
N VAL A 476 16.17 9.10 33.10
CA VAL A 476 16.32 8.89 34.55
C VAL A 476 16.91 10.15 35.18
N ARG A 477 16.16 10.72 36.15
CA ARG A 477 16.55 11.90 36.93
C ARG A 477 16.44 11.60 38.41
#